data_619406d671a262f66800277a7d9b361e
#
_entry.id   619406d671a262f66800277a7d9b361e
#
_cell.length_a   1.000
_cell.length_b   1.000
_cell.length_c   1.000
_cell.angle_alpha   90.00
_cell.angle_beta   90.00
_cell.angle_gamma   90.00
#
_symmetry.space_group_name_H-M   'P 1'
#
loop_
_entity.id
_entity.type
_entity.pdbx_description
1 polymer ?
#
loop_
_entity_poly.entity_id
_entity_poly.type
_entity_poly.pdbx_seq_one_letter_code
_entity_poly.pdbx_strand_id
1 'polypeptide(L)' 'NIANGGPVIEGAYEVSWQVDEDVPLPRTKTITVMVEWQHGGRRKFEATYTKTANL' A
#
# COMPACT_ATOMS: atom_id res chain seq x y z
N ASN A 1 11.36 -7.29 6.99
CA ASN A 1 10.50 -6.26 7.51
C ASN A 1 10.34 -5.12 6.52
N ILE A 2 9.13 -4.92 6.07
CA ILE A 2 8.85 -3.93 5.03
C ILE A 2 8.33 -2.68 5.68
N ALA A 3 8.96 -1.57 5.37
CA ALA A 3 8.50 -0.27 5.81
C ALA A 3 7.74 0.41 4.67
N ASN A 4 7.36 1.65 4.90
CA ASN A 4 6.74 2.43 3.84
C ASN A 4 7.70 2.57 2.68
N GLY A 5 7.16 2.59 1.50
CA GLY A 5 8.01 2.68 0.32
C GLY A 5 7.32 3.37 -0.83
N GLY A 6 8.10 3.60 -1.87
CA GLY A 6 7.63 4.28 -3.04
C GLY A 6 7.80 5.77 -2.93
N PRO A 7 7.32 6.49 -3.95
CA PRO A 7 6.68 5.91 -5.12
C PRO A 7 7.67 5.25 -6.05
N VAL A 8 7.20 4.23 -6.72
CA VAL A 8 7.95 3.56 -7.77
C VAL A 8 7.20 3.80 -9.07
N ILE A 9 7.92 4.24 -10.09
CA ILE A 9 7.32 4.57 -11.37
C ILE A 9 7.44 3.37 -12.29
N GLU A 10 6.30 2.93 -12.82
CA GLU A 10 6.23 1.83 -13.77
C GLU A 10 5.45 2.32 -14.97
N GLY A 11 6.17 2.80 -15.98
CA GLY A 11 5.50 3.36 -17.13
C GLY A 11 4.69 4.57 -16.74
N ALA A 12 3.38 4.50 -16.95
CA ALA A 12 2.49 5.60 -16.62
C ALA A 12 1.92 5.49 -15.20
N TYR A 13 2.35 4.51 -14.44
CA TYR A 13 1.81 4.26 -13.11
C TYR A 13 2.81 4.64 -12.03
N GLU A 14 2.26 5.12 -10.93
CA GLU A 14 3.06 5.44 -9.75
C GLU A 14 2.52 4.58 -8.61
N VAL A 15 3.39 3.76 -8.01
CA VAL A 15 2.99 2.79 -6.99
C VAL A 15 3.68 3.13 -5.69
N SER A 16 2.92 3.16 -4.62
CA SER A 16 3.47 3.34 -3.28
C SER A 16 2.77 2.39 -2.33
N TRP A 17 3.40 2.18 -1.17
CA TRP A 17 2.82 1.29 -0.18
C TRP A 17 3.17 1.78 1.20
N GLN A 18 2.35 1.33 2.17
CA GLN A 18 2.51 1.70 3.55
C GLN A 18 2.24 0.46 4.41
N VAL A 19 3.07 0.26 5.42
CA VAL A 19 2.92 -0.88 6.33
C VAL A 19 2.71 -0.32 7.73
N ASP A 20 1.60 -0.70 8.34
CA ASP A 20 1.27 -0.32 9.71
C ASP A 20 1.25 -1.59 10.55
N GLU A 21 2.02 -1.60 11.63
CA GLU A 21 2.09 -2.74 12.51
C GLU A 21 1.21 -2.51 13.73
N ASP A 22 0.63 -3.61 14.23
CA ASP A 22 -0.26 -3.57 15.39
C ASP A 22 -1.51 -2.76 15.12
N VAL A 23 -1.95 -2.76 13.88
CA VAL A 23 -3.16 -2.08 13.46
C VAL A 23 -3.96 -3.04 12.58
N PRO A 24 -5.25 -3.23 12.81
CA PRO A 24 -6.09 -2.60 13.82
C PRO A 24 -5.95 -3.20 15.22
N LEU A 25 -5.31 -4.34 15.34
CA LEU A 25 -5.15 -5.02 16.62
C LEU A 25 -3.68 -5.33 16.83
N PRO A 26 -3.27 -5.56 18.09
CA PRO A 26 -1.90 -6.03 18.33
C PRO A 26 -1.60 -7.28 17.52
N ARG A 27 -0.37 -7.40 17.06
CA ARG A 27 0.13 -8.55 16.32
C ARG A 27 -0.54 -8.72 14.97
N THR A 28 -1.02 -7.63 14.41
CA THR A 28 -1.49 -7.63 13.03
C THR A 28 -0.62 -6.66 12.24
N LYS A 29 -0.72 -6.79 10.93
CA LYS A 29 0.03 -5.94 10.01
C LYS A 29 -0.92 -5.55 8.89
N THR A 30 -1.04 -4.26 8.65
CA THR A 30 -1.89 -3.75 7.60
C THR A 30 -1.03 -3.14 6.52
N ILE A 31 -1.21 -3.62 5.30
CA ILE A 31 -0.46 -3.15 4.15
C ILE A 31 -1.42 -2.43 3.22
N THR A 32 -1.10 -1.19 2.92
CA THR A 32 -1.90 -0.39 1.99
C THR A 32 -1.07 -0.12 0.75
N VAL A 33 -1.62 -0.46 -0.40
CA VAL A 33 -0.98 -0.24 -1.68
C VAL A 33 -1.79 0.79 -2.44
N MET A 34 -1.12 1.81 -2.95
CA MET A 34 -1.77 2.87 -3.72
C MET A 34 -1.14 2.94 -5.09
N VAL A 35 -1.99 3.00 -6.11
CA VAL A 35 -1.55 3.12 -7.50
C VAL A 35 -2.22 4.35 -8.08
N GLU A 36 -1.42 5.22 -8.68
CA GLU A 36 -1.94 6.43 -9.31
C GLU A 36 -1.48 6.47 -10.76
N TRP A 37 -2.36 6.95 -11.61
CA TRP A 37 -2.02 7.11 -13.03
C TRP A 37 -2.89 8.23 -13.59
N GLN A 38 -2.56 8.64 -14.81
CA GLN A 38 -3.34 9.65 -15.51
C GLN A 38 -3.97 9.06 -16.76
N HIS A 39 -5.26 9.20 -16.86
CA HIS A 39 -6.01 8.75 -18.01
C HIS A 39 -7.28 9.57 -18.08
N GLY A 40 -7.25 10.66 -18.85
CA GLY A 40 -8.36 11.59 -18.88
C GLY A 40 -8.54 12.29 -17.55
N GLY A 41 -7.43 12.45 -16.80
CA GLY A 41 -7.45 13.01 -15.48
C GLY A 41 -6.68 12.11 -14.55
N ARG A 42 -6.58 12.53 -13.31
CA ARG A 42 -5.83 11.77 -12.32
C ARG A 42 -6.70 10.65 -11.77
N ARG A 43 -6.20 9.44 -11.78
CA ARG A 43 -6.89 8.26 -11.28
C ARG A 43 -6.11 7.63 -10.16
N LYS A 44 -6.81 6.98 -9.26
CA LYS A 44 -6.18 6.36 -8.10
C LYS A 44 -6.89 5.07 -7.75
N PHE A 45 -6.11 4.07 -7.37
CA PHE A 45 -6.62 2.81 -6.87
C PHE A 45 -5.91 2.50 -5.56
N GLU A 46 -6.66 2.05 -4.57
CA GLU A 46 -6.09 1.78 -3.27
C GLU A 46 -6.61 0.44 -2.78
N ALA A 47 -5.72 -0.39 -2.26
CA ALA A 47 -6.08 -1.69 -1.72
C ALA A 47 -5.43 -1.83 -0.34
N THR A 48 -6.18 -2.39 0.60
CA THR A 48 -5.70 -2.60 1.95
C THR A 48 -5.79 -4.08 2.29
N TYR A 49 -4.75 -4.59 2.91
CA TYR A 49 -4.63 -5.98 3.25
C TYR A 49 -4.14 -6.09 4.69
N THR A 50 -4.83 -6.90 5.50
CA THR A 50 -4.48 -7.09 6.89
C THR A 50 -4.13 -8.55 7.14
N LYS A 51 -3.07 -8.76 7.89
CA LYS A 51 -2.57 -10.09 8.15
C LYS A 51 -2.21 -10.22 9.63
N THR A 52 -2.51 -11.37 10.21
CA THR A 52 -2.14 -11.67 11.58
C THR A 52 -0.68 -12.11 11.64
N ALA A 53 0.05 -11.57 12.59
CA ALA A 53 1.50 -11.71 12.58
C ALA A 53 1.99 -13.13 12.86
N ASN A 54 1.21 -13.91 13.57
CA ASN A 54 1.68 -15.23 13.98
C ASN A 54 1.11 -16.37 13.15
N LEU A 55 0.74 -16.09 11.96
CA LEU A 55 0.27 -17.15 11.07
C LEU A 55 1.39 -17.81 10.30
#